data_41664e936ce487eaa6d6308798458ed8
#
_entry.id   41664e936ce487eaa6d6308798458ed8
#
_cell.length_a   1.000
_cell.length_b   1.000
_cell.length_c   1.000
_cell.angle_alpha   90.00
_cell.angle_beta   90.00
_cell.angle_gamma   90.00
#
_symmetry.space_group_name_H-M   'P 1'
#
loop_
_entity.id
_entity.type
_entity.pdbx_description
1 polymer ?
#
loop_
_entity_poly.entity_id
_entity_poly.type
_entity_poly.pdbx_seq_one_letter_code
_entity_poly.pdbx_strand_id
1 'polypeptide(L)'
;MRIATMNIQNLFHRDLSFLRQNASKNLQDWMEEFQSLLKNPNKQHQELGRMRELAFLMGFSPQATEPFLTLRRKGGHLYVKPLGGERQTKATERVGWNGWVELRSYPLDEKHRNAKVECIAKADPDILVLQEVEDRASLSDFNRDYLGPKLGGAFEQWLFTEGNDNRGLGHAILTRNGYRIVGFQPHAHERDQEGNDLFEMDCPEYTVVTPTGDELTIISTRCSEDSRDVDYSAKRKEQARRLDSYCNRLFGQGKDWIVICGTLGEVSYGNSLRPLLSDRKVRDITEHTVFEVIGDNEYKGFSNNESHSGWLAKHDYLLSSSVLYDRINRCGVYFPRVAQKTPISKLAPFKINVMDKPILAPPLLWGDYEGV
;
A
#
# COMPACT_ATOMS: atom_id res chain seq x y z
N MET A 1 3.23 -16.16 -18.77
CA MET A 1 2.58 -15.06 -18.00
C MET A 1 3.18 -15.00 -16.61
N ARG A 2 3.63 -13.84 -16.19
CA ARG A 2 4.18 -13.67 -14.85
C ARG A 2 3.35 -12.68 -14.03
N ILE A 3 2.82 -13.14 -12.90
CA ILE A 3 2.00 -12.34 -11.98
C ILE A 3 2.78 -12.14 -10.70
N ALA A 4 2.79 -10.91 -10.18
CA ALA A 4 3.33 -10.62 -8.87
C ALA A 4 2.34 -9.80 -8.03
N THR A 5 2.40 -9.98 -6.71
CA THR A 5 1.63 -9.21 -5.74
C THR A 5 2.50 -8.76 -4.57
N MET A 6 2.21 -7.56 -4.07
CA MET A 6 2.89 -6.98 -2.91
C MET A 6 1.92 -6.07 -2.15
N ASN A 7 1.76 -6.29 -0.86
CA ASN A 7 1.24 -5.23 0.00
C ASN A 7 2.34 -4.16 0.12
N ILE A 8 2.23 -3.08 -0.67
CA ILE A 8 3.32 -2.12 -0.85
C ILE A 8 3.54 -1.22 0.37
N GLN A 9 2.57 -1.18 1.31
CA GLN A 9 2.64 -0.35 2.51
C GLN A 9 3.04 1.09 2.19
N ASN A 10 2.29 1.72 1.31
CA ASN A 10 2.53 3.03 0.73
C ASN A 10 3.74 3.10 -0.24
N LEU A 11 3.68 4.04 -1.17
CA LEU A 11 4.73 4.29 -2.17
C LEU A 11 5.69 5.40 -1.73
N PHE A 12 5.15 6.53 -1.32
CA PHE A 12 5.89 7.74 -0.98
C PHE A 12 5.67 8.22 0.45
N HIS A 13 4.49 7.96 1.02
CA HIS A 13 4.06 8.49 2.30
C HIS A 13 3.49 7.40 3.20
N ARG A 14 3.82 7.45 4.48
CA ARG A 14 3.24 6.55 5.48
C ARG A 14 2.06 7.19 6.20
N ASP A 15 1.14 6.34 6.65
CA ASP A 15 -0.03 6.69 7.42
C ASP A 15 0.32 7.41 8.74
N LEU A 16 -0.56 8.34 9.11
CA LEU A 16 -0.51 9.12 10.34
C LEU A 16 -0.61 8.29 11.62
N SER A 17 -1.25 7.13 11.58
CA SER A 17 -1.33 6.24 12.75
C SER A 17 0.05 5.81 13.22
N PHE A 18 0.99 5.63 12.28
CA PHE A 18 2.38 5.34 12.60
C PHE A 18 3.08 6.52 13.29
N LEU A 19 2.77 7.76 12.89
CA LEU A 19 3.30 8.96 13.52
C LEU A 19 2.77 9.16 14.94
N ARG A 20 1.49 8.89 15.18
CA ARG A 20 0.90 9.01 16.53
C ARG A 20 1.55 8.08 17.53
N GLN A 21 2.05 6.93 17.10
CA GLN A 21 2.75 5.99 17.97
C GLN A 21 4.23 6.30 18.14
N ASN A 22 4.86 7.05 17.21
CA ASN A 22 6.31 7.24 17.11
C ASN A 22 6.72 8.70 16.88
N ALA A 23 5.79 9.66 16.95
CA ALA A 23 6.11 11.07 16.78
C ALA A 23 7.09 11.54 17.85
N SER A 24 8.12 12.26 17.42
CA SER A 24 8.99 12.94 18.38
C SER A 24 8.17 13.93 19.21
N LYS A 25 8.51 14.08 20.49
CA LYS A 25 7.90 15.05 21.36
C LYS A 25 7.85 16.45 20.70
N ASN A 26 8.91 16.83 20.01
CA ASN A 26 8.99 18.11 19.32
C ASN A 26 7.93 18.31 18.24
N LEU A 27 7.58 17.28 17.47
CA LEU A 27 6.56 17.41 16.42
C LEU A 27 5.17 17.62 17.04
N GLN A 28 4.89 16.92 18.14
CA GLN A 28 3.63 17.10 18.88
C GLN A 28 3.55 18.51 19.47
N ASP A 29 4.62 18.98 20.11
CA ASP A 29 4.71 20.33 20.70
C ASP A 29 4.51 21.41 19.60
N TRP A 30 5.12 21.25 18.43
CA TRP A 30 4.93 22.16 17.29
C TRP A 30 3.51 22.18 16.73
N MET A 31 2.87 21.00 16.65
CA MET A 31 1.48 20.90 16.23
C MET A 31 0.54 21.56 17.24
N GLU A 32 0.75 21.33 18.52
CA GLU A 32 -0.06 21.93 19.59
C GLU A 32 0.11 23.45 19.64
N GLU A 33 1.35 23.94 19.53
CA GLU A 33 1.65 25.37 19.46
C GLU A 33 0.98 26.01 18.23
N PHE A 34 1.09 25.36 17.06
CA PHE A 34 0.45 25.86 15.83
C PHE A 34 -1.08 25.91 15.97
N GLN A 35 -1.70 24.89 16.54
CA GLN A 35 -3.15 24.85 16.78
C GLN A 35 -3.59 25.90 17.81
N SER A 36 -2.75 26.16 18.83
CA SER A 36 -3.00 27.21 19.81
C SER A 36 -3.01 28.60 19.16
N LEU A 37 -2.01 28.89 18.33
CA LEU A 37 -1.95 30.13 17.55
C LEU A 37 -3.12 30.27 16.59
N LEU A 38 -3.61 29.16 16.03
CA LEU A 38 -4.81 29.15 15.17
C LEU A 38 -6.08 29.65 15.87
N LYS A 39 -6.24 29.31 17.15
CA LYS A 39 -7.43 29.67 17.93
C LYS A 39 -7.53 31.17 18.21
N ASN A 40 -6.42 31.92 18.15
CA ASN A 40 -6.43 33.35 18.35
C ASN A 40 -7.11 34.03 17.13
N PRO A 41 -8.28 34.72 17.31
CA PRO A 41 -8.96 35.37 16.21
C PRO A 41 -8.24 36.60 15.66
N ASN A 42 -7.42 37.26 16.50
CA ASN A 42 -6.70 38.49 16.15
C ASN A 42 -5.19 38.24 16.15
N LYS A 43 -4.71 37.53 15.14
CA LYS A 43 -3.28 37.19 15.02
C LYS A 43 -2.42 38.41 14.73
N GLN A 44 -1.44 38.65 15.59
CA GLN A 44 -0.41 39.68 15.39
C GLN A 44 0.64 39.20 14.38
N HIS A 45 1.43 40.14 13.87
CA HIS A 45 2.46 39.83 12.88
C HIS A 45 3.49 38.80 13.38
N GLN A 46 3.85 38.87 14.66
CA GLN A 46 4.77 37.90 15.29
C GLN A 46 4.19 36.49 15.33
N GLU A 47 2.89 36.34 15.64
CA GLU A 47 2.20 35.05 15.67
C GLU A 47 2.11 34.42 14.27
N LEU A 48 1.81 35.22 13.24
CA LEU A 48 1.86 34.74 11.86
C LEU A 48 3.28 34.34 11.42
N GLY A 49 4.29 35.06 11.89
CA GLY A 49 5.71 34.69 11.70
C GLY A 49 6.04 33.34 12.33
N ARG A 50 5.59 33.16 13.59
CA ARG A 50 5.79 31.88 14.30
C ARG A 50 5.04 30.71 13.66
N MET A 51 3.82 30.93 13.19
CA MET A 51 3.07 29.91 12.45
C MET A 51 3.78 29.46 11.18
N ARG A 52 4.44 30.40 10.45
CA ARG A 52 5.22 30.05 9.26
C ARG A 52 6.45 29.22 9.62
N GLU A 53 7.14 29.61 10.70
CA GLU A 53 8.29 28.88 11.20
C GLU A 53 7.89 27.45 11.62
N LEU A 54 6.81 27.31 12.40
CA LEU A 54 6.29 26.01 12.81
C LEU A 54 5.86 25.15 11.60
N ALA A 55 5.20 25.75 10.61
CA ALA A 55 4.84 25.05 9.39
C ALA A 55 6.08 24.52 8.66
N PHE A 56 7.14 25.33 8.58
CA PHE A 56 8.42 24.92 8.00
C PHE A 56 9.08 23.83 8.84
N LEU A 57 9.11 23.96 10.16
CA LEU A 57 9.63 22.93 11.08
C LEU A 57 8.87 21.63 10.99
N MET A 58 7.57 21.64 10.72
CA MET A 58 6.74 20.47 10.49
C MET A 58 6.85 19.87 9.07
N GLY A 59 7.71 20.43 8.18
CA GLY A 59 7.97 19.92 6.84
C GLY A 59 7.15 20.54 5.73
N PHE A 60 6.41 21.61 6.00
CA PHE A 60 5.77 22.35 4.92
C PHE A 60 6.82 23.04 4.05
N SER A 61 6.87 22.67 2.78
CA SER A 61 7.66 23.37 1.77
C SER A 61 6.76 23.78 0.62
N PRO A 62 6.74 25.06 0.24
CA PRO A 62 5.98 25.51 -0.93
C PRO A 62 6.47 24.90 -2.25
N GLN A 63 7.69 24.37 -2.25
CA GLN A 63 8.34 23.75 -3.41
C GLN A 63 8.31 22.22 -3.38
N ALA A 64 7.86 21.61 -2.26
CA ALA A 64 7.76 20.16 -2.17
C ALA A 64 6.70 19.66 -3.13
N THR A 65 7.06 18.70 -3.96
CA THR A 65 6.11 17.97 -4.82
C THR A 65 5.23 17.03 -3.99
N GLU A 66 5.67 16.65 -2.80
CA GLU A 66 5.04 15.70 -1.88
C GLU A 66 4.86 16.34 -0.50
N PRO A 67 3.82 17.15 -0.26
CA PRO A 67 3.64 17.80 1.02
C PRO A 67 3.16 16.82 2.10
N PHE A 68 3.99 16.58 3.12
CA PHE A 68 3.59 15.81 4.32
C PHE A 68 2.56 16.55 5.15
N LEU A 69 2.53 17.84 5.01
CA LEU A 69 1.71 18.77 5.74
C LEU A 69 0.94 19.62 4.76
N THR A 70 -0.37 19.64 4.90
CA THR A 70 -1.24 20.52 4.11
C THR A 70 -1.79 21.64 4.99
N LEU A 71 -1.57 22.87 4.57
CA LEU A 71 -2.24 24.03 5.17
C LEU A 71 -3.63 24.18 4.56
N ARG A 72 -4.64 23.83 5.32
CA ARG A 72 -6.05 24.05 4.94
C ARG A 72 -6.50 25.43 5.38
N ARG A 73 -7.34 26.08 4.59
CA ARG A 73 -7.85 27.41 4.90
C ARG A 73 -9.36 27.50 4.75
N LYS A 74 -9.98 28.27 5.62
CA LYS A 74 -11.35 28.79 5.46
C LYS A 74 -11.33 30.17 4.83
N GLY A 75 -10.29 30.98 5.09
CA GLY A 75 -10.12 32.31 4.55
C GLY A 75 -8.69 32.82 4.72
N GLY A 76 -8.32 33.90 4.02
CA GLY A 76 -7.01 34.47 4.05
C GLY A 76 -5.88 33.56 3.49
N HIS A 77 -4.66 34.01 3.56
CA HIS A 77 -3.47 33.28 3.11
C HIS A 77 -2.33 33.41 4.11
N LEU A 78 -1.71 32.31 4.53
CA LEU A 78 -0.47 32.31 5.30
C LEU A 78 0.74 32.56 4.38
N TYR A 79 0.64 32.07 3.13
CA TYR A 79 1.62 32.29 2.06
C TYR A 79 0.93 32.86 0.84
N VAL A 80 1.60 33.72 0.12
CA VAL A 80 1.10 34.37 -1.12
C VAL A 80 1.85 33.82 -2.32
N LYS A 81 1.14 33.50 -3.39
CA LYS A 81 1.71 33.13 -4.67
C LYS A 81 1.67 34.37 -5.59
N PRO A 82 2.82 34.95 -5.98
CA PRO A 82 2.81 36.09 -6.89
C PRO A 82 2.37 35.71 -8.31
N LEU A 83 1.84 36.69 -9.04
CA LEU A 83 1.65 36.56 -10.47
C LEU A 83 3.03 36.43 -11.14
N GLY A 84 3.33 35.23 -11.69
CA GLY A 84 4.61 34.98 -12.34
C GLY A 84 5.30 33.68 -11.91
N GLY A 85 4.73 32.93 -11.00
CA GLY A 85 5.19 31.55 -10.71
C GLY A 85 6.14 31.39 -9.55
N GLU A 86 6.84 32.38 -9.07
CA GLU A 86 7.63 32.30 -7.85
C GLU A 86 6.75 32.41 -6.60
N ARG A 87 6.91 31.48 -5.66
CA ARG A 87 6.18 31.49 -4.40
C ARG A 87 6.86 32.42 -3.40
N GLN A 88 6.21 33.54 -3.04
CA GLN A 88 6.68 34.32 -1.90
C GLN A 88 6.26 33.65 -0.59
N THR A 89 7.22 33.54 0.33
CA THR A 89 7.02 32.92 1.66
C THR A 89 6.43 33.87 2.68
N LYS A 90 6.13 35.13 2.33
CA LYS A 90 5.65 36.14 3.29
C LYS A 90 4.30 36.68 2.84
N ALA A 91 3.26 36.42 3.63
CA ALA A 91 2.03 37.21 3.55
C ALA A 91 2.24 38.57 4.25
N THR A 92 1.62 39.62 3.70
CA THR A 92 1.64 40.95 4.33
C THR A 92 0.79 40.96 5.61
N GLU A 93 1.00 41.96 6.46
CA GLU A 93 0.38 42.09 7.81
C GLU A 93 -1.16 42.03 7.85
N ARG A 94 -1.81 42.24 6.71
CA ARG A 94 -3.28 42.32 6.61
C ARG A 94 -3.96 41.00 6.23
N VAL A 95 -3.24 39.90 6.12
CA VAL A 95 -3.84 38.65 5.68
C VAL A 95 -4.31 37.84 6.88
N GLY A 96 -5.56 37.97 7.21
CA GLY A 96 -6.20 37.17 8.25
C GLY A 96 -6.34 35.72 7.80
N TRP A 97 -5.26 34.93 7.93
CA TRP A 97 -5.37 33.50 7.66
C TRP A 97 -6.14 32.81 8.76
N ASN A 98 -7.22 32.13 8.35
CA ASN A 98 -8.04 31.28 9.18
C ASN A 98 -8.03 29.88 8.56
N GLY A 99 -7.51 28.90 9.28
CA GLY A 99 -7.34 27.57 8.77
C GLY A 99 -6.80 26.60 9.82
N TRP A 100 -6.34 25.45 9.35
CA TRP A 100 -5.72 24.43 10.19
C TRP A 100 -4.58 23.75 9.46
N VAL A 101 -3.74 23.02 10.22
CA VAL A 101 -2.72 22.15 9.69
C VAL A 101 -3.26 20.75 9.65
N GLU A 102 -3.19 20.13 8.49
CA GLU A 102 -3.48 18.70 8.31
C GLU A 102 -2.15 18.01 8.02
N LEU A 103 -1.68 17.23 8.97
CA LEU A 103 -0.58 16.33 8.75
C LEU A 103 -1.13 15.12 7.99
N ARG A 104 -0.73 14.92 6.75
CA ARG A 104 -1.28 13.87 5.89
C ARG A 104 -0.48 12.58 6.01
N SER A 105 0.82 12.71 6.10
CA SER A 105 1.69 11.56 6.03
C SER A 105 3.11 11.95 6.39
N TYR A 106 3.96 10.96 6.45
CA TYR A 106 5.38 11.17 6.61
C TYR A 106 6.14 10.44 5.49
N PRO A 107 7.26 11.00 4.97
CA PRO A 107 7.92 10.46 3.80
C PRO A 107 8.50 9.07 4.06
N LEU A 108 8.38 8.21 3.06
CA LEU A 108 9.13 6.96 3.03
C LEU A 108 10.58 7.22 2.66
N ASP A 109 11.51 6.56 3.36
CA ASP A 109 12.92 6.57 2.99
C ASP A 109 13.08 5.99 1.57
N GLU A 110 13.82 6.70 0.74
CA GLU A 110 14.13 6.30 -0.63
C GLU A 110 14.74 4.89 -0.72
N LYS A 111 15.50 4.47 0.29
CA LYS A 111 16.05 3.11 0.36
C LYS A 111 14.98 2.03 0.43
N HIS A 112 13.90 2.27 1.21
CA HIS A 112 12.78 1.34 1.30
C HIS A 112 12.02 1.26 -0.02
N ARG A 113 11.80 2.42 -0.66
CA ARG A 113 11.18 2.48 -1.97
C ARG A 113 12.00 1.75 -3.02
N ASN A 114 13.32 2.01 -3.08
CA ASN A 114 14.23 1.34 -4.00
C ASN A 114 14.30 -0.18 -3.76
N ALA A 115 14.25 -0.64 -2.51
CA ALA A 115 14.21 -2.07 -2.21
C ALA A 115 12.94 -2.75 -2.76
N LYS A 116 11.78 -2.10 -2.68
CA LYS A 116 10.53 -2.57 -3.30
C LYS A 116 10.66 -2.63 -4.82
N VAL A 117 11.20 -1.58 -5.43
CA VAL A 117 11.46 -1.52 -6.88
C VAL A 117 12.37 -2.64 -7.33
N GLU A 118 13.46 -2.91 -6.60
CA GLU A 118 14.39 -4.02 -6.91
C GLU A 118 13.70 -5.40 -6.84
N CYS A 119 12.80 -5.62 -5.88
CA CYS A 119 12.03 -6.87 -5.81
C CYS A 119 11.09 -7.01 -7.00
N ILE A 120 10.37 -5.95 -7.36
CA ILE A 120 9.48 -5.95 -8.52
C ILE A 120 10.28 -6.17 -9.81
N ALA A 121 11.43 -5.50 -9.95
CA ALA A 121 12.29 -5.65 -11.12
C ALA A 121 12.86 -7.07 -11.25
N LYS A 122 13.22 -7.74 -10.15
CA LYS A 122 13.68 -9.13 -10.16
C LYS A 122 12.57 -10.12 -10.53
N ALA A 123 11.36 -9.87 -10.07
CA ALA A 123 10.20 -10.67 -10.46
C ALA A 123 9.84 -10.44 -11.92
N ASP A 124 10.12 -9.26 -12.46
CA ASP A 124 9.87 -8.87 -13.85
C ASP A 124 8.45 -9.23 -14.33
N PRO A 125 7.38 -8.79 -13.60
CA PRO A 125 6.03 -9.27 -13.85
C PRO A 125 5.40 -8.63 -15.08
N ASP A 126 4.55 -9.40 -15.78
CA ASP A 126 3.63 -8.89 -16.81
C ASP A 126 2.44 -8.19 -16.16
N ILE A 127 2.00 -8.73 -15.01
CA ILE A 127 0.89 -8.23 -14.21
C ILE A 127 1.37 -8.04 -12.78
N LEU A 128 1.26 -6.81 -12.27
CA LEU A 128 1.62 -6.45 -10.89
C LEU A 128 0.37 -5.97 -10.16
N VAL A 129 0.10 -6.57 -8.99
CA VAL A 129 -1.02 -6.20 -8.12
C VAL A 129 -0.49 -5.68 -6.80
N LEU A 130 -0.90 -4.48 -6.43
CA LEU A 130 -0.45 -3.79 -5.23
C LEU A 130 -1.62 -3.52 -4.29
N GLN A 131 -1.38 -3.70 -2.98
CA GLN A 131 -2.29 -3.31 -1.91
C GLN A 131 -1.64 -2.17 -1.11
N GLU A 132 -2.46 -1.37 -0.45
CA GLU A 132 -2.04 -0.22 0.36
C GLU A 132 -1.27 0.85 -0.43
N VAL A 133 -1.76 1.15 -1.62
CA VAL A 133 -1.32 2.29 -2.43
C VAL A 133 -2.03 3.55 -1.96
N GLU A 134 -1.31 4.65 -1.75
CA GLU A 134 -1.86 5.87 -1.16
C GLU A 134 -2.75 6.68 -2.10
N ASP A 135 -2.43 6.78 -3.38
CA ASP A 135 -3.24 7.50 -4.36
C ASP A 135 -2.81 7.23 -5.81
N ARG A 136 -3.62 7.73 -6.72
CA ARG A 136 -3.42 7.59 -8.16
C ARG A 136 -2.17 8.32 -8.67
N ALA A 137 -1.86 9.49 -8.12
CA ALA A 137 -0.70 10.28 -8.55
C ALA A 137 0.61 9.58 -8.14
N SER A 138 0.67 9.10 -6.90
CA SER A 138 1.78 8.30 -6.39
C SER A 138 2.01 7.04 -7.22
N LEU A 139 0.94 6.33 -7.59
CA LEU A 139 1.04 5.16 -8.46
C LEU A 139 1.62 5.52 -9.84
N SER A 140 1.14 6.60 -10.45
CA SER A 140 1.62 7.10 -11.74
C SER A 140 3.11 7.44 -11.70
N ASP A 141 3.53 8.18 -10.67
CA ASP A 141 4.93 8.59 -10.50
C ASP A 141 5.83 7.39 -10.19
N PHE A 142 5.36 6.46 -9.37
CA PHE A 142 6.07 5.21 -9.08
C PHE A 142 6.29 4.37 -10.34
N ASN A 143 5.25 4.20 -11.14
CA ASN A 143 5.33 3.47 -12.41
C ASN A 143 6.30 4.13 -13.39
N ARG A 144 6.19 5.44 -13.58
CA ARG A 144 7.00 6.19 -14.55
C ARG A 144 8.45 6.35 -14.13
N ASP A 145 8.69 6.80 -12.89
CA ASP A 145 9.99 7.32 -12.45
C ASP A 145 10.84 6.26 -11.73
N TYR A 146 10.20 5.20 -11.21
CA TYR A 146 10.89 4.15 -10.45
C TYR A 146 10.87 2.79 -11.13
N LEU A 147 9.68 2.31 -11.55
CA LEU A 147 9.58 1.00 -12.20
C LEU A 147 10.07 1.05 -13.65
N GLY A 148 9.65 2.06 -14.42
CA GLY A 148 10.00 2.18 -15.83
C GLY A 148 11.51 2.07 -16.12
N PRO A 149 12.38 2.82 -15.44
CA PRO A 149 13.82 2.73 -15.62
C PRO A 149 14.42 1.37 -15.28
N LYS A 150 13.83 0.63 -14.35
CA LYS A 150 14.33 -0.68 -13.91
C LYS A 150 13.85 -1.84 -14.76
N LEU A 151 12.66 -1.72 -15.34
CA LEU A 151 12.02 -2.76 -16.15
C LEU A 151 12.25 -2.57 -17.66
N GLY A 152 12.99 -1.54 -18.06
CA GLY A 152 13.16 -1.20 -19.48
C GLY A 152 11.93 -0.56 -20.13
N GLY A 153 10.93 -0.19 -19.36
CA GLY A 153 9.70 0.46 -19.75
C GLY A 153 8.69 0.45 -18.60
N ALA A 154 7.88 1.49 -18.51
CA ALA A 154 6.79 1.55 -17.53
C ALA A 154 5.68 0.55 -17.92
N PHE A 155 4.85 0.16 -16.96
CA PHE A 155 3.62 -0.57 -17.26
C PHE A 155 2.72 0.29 -18.14
N GLU A 156 2.17 -0.31 -19.19
CA GLU A 156 1.40 0.36 -20.24
C GLU A 156 0.01 0.75 -19.77
N GLN A 157 -0.60 -0.09 -18.94
CA GLN A 157 -1.89 0.18 -18.33
C GLN A 157 -1.79 0.01 -16.82
N TRP A 158 -2.54 0.83 -16.12
CA TRP A 158 -2.68 0.70 -14.68
C TRP A 158 -4.03 1.27 -14.22
N LEU A 159 -4.55 0.70 -13.15
CA LEU A 159 -5.80 1.11 -12.51
C LEU A 159 -5.56 1.17 -11.01
N PHE A 160 -5.93 2.30 -10.40
CA PHE A 160 -6.00 2.48 -8.95
C PHE A 160 -7.47 2.48 -8.54
N THR A 161 -7.80 1.73 -7.49
CA THR A 161 -9.15 1.60 -6.95
C THR A 161 -9.15 2.02 -5.49
N GLU A 162 -9.92 3.09 -5.22
CA GLU A 162 -10.18 3.56 -3.88
C GLU A 162 -11.18 2.62 -3.20
N GLY A 163 -11.07 2.50 -1.87
CA GLY A 163 -12.00 1.76 -1.03
C GLY A 163 -12.52 2.60 0.12
N ASN A 164 -13.04 1.95 1.15
CA ASN A 164 -13.60 2.58 2.34
C ASN A 164 -12.56 2.90 3.42
N ASP A 165 -11.28 2.66 3.15
CA ASP A 165 -10.21 2.88 4.12
C ASP A 165 -10.11 4.36 4.49
N ASN A 166 -10.28 4.68 5.77
CA ASN A 166 -10.19 6.05 6.30
C ASN A 166 -8.80 6.69 6.10
N ARG A 167 -7.78 5.89 5.80
CA ARG A 167 -6.43 6.35 5.48
C ARG A 167 -6.28 6.76 4.02
N GLY A 168 -7.29 6.46 3.18
CA GLY A 168 -7.28 6.71 1.74
C GLY A 168 -6.46 5.70 0.93
N LEU A 169 -6.13 4.56 1.54
CA LEU A 169 -5.37 3.51 0.85
C LEU A 169 -6.26 2.68 -0.07
N GLY A 170 -5.71 2.24 -1.19
CA GLY A 170 -6.43 1.47 -2.19
C GLY A 170 -5.62 0.33 -2.79
N HIS A 171 -6.23 -0.35 -3.75
CA HIS A 171 -5.61 -1.38 -4.56
C HIS A 171 -5.14 -0.82 -5.91
N ALA A 172 -4.13 -1.45 -6.49
CA ALA A 172 -3.72 -1.14 -7.85
C ALA A 172 -3.38 -2.40 -8.62
N ILE A 173 -3.65 -2.36 -9.93
CA ILE A 173 -3.18 -3.33 -10.90
C ILE A 173 -2.45 -2.61 -12.02
N LEU A 174 -1.32 -3.17 -12.45
CA LEU A 174 -0.52 -2.65 -13.55
C LEU A 174 -0.23 -3.80 -14.52
N THR A 175 -0.31 -3.54 -15.83
CA THR A 175 -0.07 -4.54 -16.88
C THR A 175 0.83 -4.00 -17.98
N ARG A 176 1.60 -4.91 -18.60
CA ARG A 176 2.50 -4.65 -19.74
C ARG A 176 2.61 -5.88 -20.64
N ASN A 177 3.43 -5.83 -21.68
CA ASN A 177 3.71 -6.94 -22.59
C ASN A 177 2.45 -7.48 -23.29
N GLY A 178 1.49 -6.59 -23.61
CA GLY A 178 0.26 -6.95 -24.30
C GLY A 178 -0.87 -7.46 -23.41
N TYR A 179 -0.67 -7.60 -22.10
CA TYR A 179 -1.75 -7.86 -21.14
C TYR A 179 -2.58 -6.61 -20.93
N ARG A 180 -3.92 -6.72 -21.07
CA ARG A 180 -4.82 -5.56 -21.03
C ARG A 180 -5.89 -5.70 -19.97
N ILE A 181 -6.07 -4.66 -19.17
CA ILE A 181 -7.17 -4.54 -18.22
C ILE A 181 -8.42 -4.18 -19.02
N VAL A 182 -9.43 -5.04 -19.06
CA VAL A 182 -10.66 -4.87 -19.85
C VAL A 182 -11.92 -4.80 -18.99
N GLY A 183 -11.84 -5.15 -17.71
CA GLY A 183 -12.97 -5.14 -16.81
C GLY A 183 -12.55 -4.87 -15.36
N PHE A 184 -13.50 -4.33 -14.62
CA PHE A 184 -13.37 -4.02 -13.20
C PHE A 184 -14.73 -4.16 -12.49
N GLN A 185 -14.74 -4.89 -11.37
CA GLN A 185 -15.91 -5.04 -10.51
C GLN A 185 -15.51 -4.72 -9.08
N PRO A 186 -15.98 -3.60 -8.49
CA PRO A 186 -15.72 -3.24 -7.10
C PRO A 186 -16.66 -3.99 -6.14
N HIS A 187 -16.20 -4.18 -4.90
CA HIS A 187 -16.97 -4.75 -3.79
C HIS A 187 -16.93 -3.86 -2.53
N ALA A 188 -16.53 -2.60 -2.67
CA ALA A 188 -16.43 -1.64 -1.57
C ALA A 188 -17.79 -1.39 -0.85
N HIS A 189 -18.92 -1.62 -1.53
CA HIS A 189 -20.26 -1.42 -0.97
C HIS A 189 -20.81 -2.61 -0.17
N GLU A 190 -20.06 -3.71 -0.10
CA GLU A 190 -20.51 -4.90 0.62
C GLU A 190 -20.46 -4.69 2.13
N ARG A 191 -21.47 -5.23 2.81
CA ARG A 191 -21.63 -5.09 4.25
C ARG A 191 -21.55 -6.45 4.94
N ASP A 192 -21.06 -6.45 6.17
CA ASP A 192 -21.14 -7.59 7.08
C ASP A 192 -22.56 -7.72 7.67
N GLN A 193 -22.76 -8.73 8.51
CA GLN A 193 -24.07 -8.98 9.15
C GLN A 193 -24.51 -7.86 10.08
N GLU A 194 -23.58 -7.03 10.54
CA GLU A 194 -23.84 -5.89 11.43
C GLU A 194 -24.07 -4.58 10.66
N GLY A 195 -23.92 -4.60 9.32
CA GLY A 195 -24.07 -3.44 8.46
C GLY A 195 -22.82 -2.59 8.31
N ASN A 196 -21.68 -3.02 8.83
CA ASN A 196 -20.38 -2.37 8.63
C ASN A 196 -19.77 -2.76 7.27
N ASP A 197 -18.80 -1.99 6.82
CA ASP A 197 -18.05 -2.34 5.62
C ASP A 197 -17.37 -3.69 5.79
N LEU A 198 -17.68 -4.64 4.89
CA LEU A 198 -17.07 -5.98 4.94
C LEU A 198 -15.58 -5.90 4.64
N PHE A 199 -15.19 -5.15 3.61
CA PHE A 199 -13.81 -4.88 3.26
C PHE A 199 -13.47 -3.42 3.59
N GLU A 200 -12.45 -3.19 4.41
CA GLU A 200 -11.99 -1.84 4.78
C GLU A 200 -11.46 -1.08 3.57
N MET A 201 -10.62 -1.73 2.79
CA MET A 201 -10.30 -1.31 1.43
C MET A 201 -11.35 -1.90 0.49
N ASP A 202 -11.24 -1.86 -0.75
CA ASP A 202 -12.10 -2.64 -1.65
C ASP A 202 -11.64 -4.13 -1.70
N CYS A 203 -12.38 -4.96 -2.43
CA CYS A 203 -11.97 -6.30 -2.85
C CYS A 203 -12.20 -6.43 -4.37
N PRO A 204 -11.48 -5.66 -5.21
CA PRO A 204 -11.79 -5.56 -6.61
C PRO A 204 -11.48 -6.83 -7.39
N GLU A 205 -12.37 -7.14 -8.35
CA GLU A 205 -12.13 -8.13 -9.40
C GLU A 205 -11.68 -7.40 -10.67
N TYR A 206 -10.51 -7.73 -11.17
CA TYR A 206 -10.00 -7.22 -12.43
C TYR A 206 -10.11 -8.31 -13.50
N THR A 207 -10.64 -7.98 -14.66
CA THR A 207 -10.57 -8.85 -15.84
C THR A 207 -9.40 -8.38 -16.70
N VAL A 208 -8.45 -9.28 -16.93
CA VAL A 208 -7.28 -9.05 -17.77
C VAL A 208 -7.34 -9.99 -18.96
N VAL A 209 -7.14 -9.47 -20.16
CA VAL A 209 -6.99 -10.27 -21.39
C VAL A 209 -5.52 -10.46 -21.68
N THR A 210 -5.14 -11.70 -21.92
CA THR A 210 -3.76 -12.08 -22.30
C THR A 210 -3.46 -11.69 -23.75
N PRO A 211 -2.20 -11.68 -24.17
CA PRO A 211 -1.84 -11.48 -25.58
C PRO A 211 -2.46 -12.51 -26.55
N THR A 212 -2.82 -13.70 -26.05
CA THR A 212 -3.49 -14.77 -26.81
C THR A 212 -5.00 -14.60 -26.88
N GLY A 213 -5.57 -13.68 -26.09
CA GLY A 213 -7.02 -13.40 -26.07
C GLY A 213 -7.79 -14.11 -24.96
N ASP A 214 -7.11 -14.84 -24.10
CA ASP A 214 -7.75 -15.54 -22.98
C ASP A 214 -8.05 -14.57 -21.82
N GLU A 215 -9.14 -14.83 -21.09
CA GLU A 215 -9.53 -14.00 -19.94
C GLU A 215 -9.01 -14.59 -18.63
N LEU A 216 -8.37 -13.72 -17.83
CA LEU A 216 -7.93 -13.97 -16.46
C LEU A 216 -8.70 -13.04 -15.51
N THR A 217 -9.28 -13.58 -14.45
CA THR A 217 -9.84 -12.78 -13.36
C THR A 217 -8.87 -12.72 -12.18
N ILE A 218 -8.52 -11.51 -11.74
CA ILE A 218 -7.67 -11.28 -10.58
C ILE A 218 -8.48 -10.59 -9.50
N ILE A 219 -8.57 -11.19 -8.32
CA ILE A 219 -9.20 -10.63 -7.13
C ILE A 219 -8.10 -10.15 -6.21
N SER A 220 -8.05 -8.84 -5.96
CA SER A 220 -7.12 -8.26 -5.00
C SER A 220 -7.84 -8.01 -3.68
N THR A 221 -7.24 -8.41 -2.56
CA THR A 221 -7.89 -8.27 -1.27
C THR A 221 -6.92 -7.88 -0.16
N ARG A 222 -7.44 -7.21 0.85
CA ARG A 222 -6.82 -7.01 2.14
C ARG A 222 -7.85 -7.31 3.23
N CYS A 223 -7.75 -8.51 3.78
CA CYS A 223 -8.58 -8.92 4.90
C CYS A 223 -8.12 -8.26 6.21
N SER A 224 -9.01 -8.21 7.18
CA SER A 224 -8.72 -7.63 8.49
C SER A 224 -7.68 -8.47 9.24
N GLU A 225 -6.71 -7.79 9.85
CA GLU A 225 -5.65 -8.41 10.64
C GLU A 225 -5.88 -8.14 12.13
N ASP A 226 -5.54 -9.12 12.98
CA ASP A 226 -5.66 -8.97 14.42
C ASP A 226 -4.70 -7.88 14.94
N SER A 227 -5.19 -7.09 15.85
CA SER A 227 -4.39 -6.12 16.60
C SER A 227 -4.22 -6.58 18.04
N ARG A 228 -3.41 -5.87 18.82
CA ARG A 228 -3.20 -6.22 20.24
C ARG A 228 -4.49 -6.24 21.06
N ASP A 229 -5.47 -5.42 20.66
CA ASP A 229 -6.67 -5.16 21.44
C ASP A 229 -7.95 -5.69 20.76
N VAL A 230 -7.88 -6.14 19.49
CA VAL A 230 -9.05 -6.54 18.70
C VAL A 230 -8.77 -7.82 17.92
N ASP A 231 -9.62 -8.82 18.13
CA ASP A 231 -9.67 -10.06 17.35
C ASP A 231 -10.62 -9.89 16.15
N TYR A 232 -10.08 -9.94 14.96
CA TYR A 232 -10.83 -9.85 13.71
C TYR A 232 -11.13 -11.20 13.06
N SER A 233 -10.93 -12.33 13.78
CA SER A 233 -11.11 -13.68 13.21
C SER A 233 -12.50 -13.92 12.62
N ALA A 234 -13.55 -13.41 13.29
CA ALA A 234 -14.93 -13.54 12.80
C ALA A 234 -15.15 -12.76 11.50
N LYS A 235 -14.72 -11.51 11.43
CA LYS A 235 -14.79 -10.67 10.22
C LYS A 235 -13.98 -11.28 9.08
N ARG A 236 -12.75 -11.69 9.35
CA ARG A 236 -11.89 -12.39 8.39
C ARG A 236 -12.52 -13.67 7.84
N LYS A 237 -13.19 -14.43 8.70
CA LYS A 237 -13.92 -15.64 8.26
C LYS A 237 -15.08 -15.30 7.32
N GLU A 238 -15.77 -14.21 7.54
CA GLU A 238 -16.82 -13.74 6.62
C GLU A 238 -16.22 -13.24 5.31
N GLN A 239 -15.13 -12.48 5.35
CA GLN A 239 -14.36 -12.09 4.16
C GLN A 239 -13.91 -13.31 3.35
N ALA A 240 -13.40 -14.36 4.00
CA ALA A 240 -13.01 -15.62 3.34
C ALA A 240 -14.20 -16.35 2.69
N ARG A 241 -15.37 -16.38 3.33
CA ARG A 241 -16.60 -16.94 2.72
C ARG A 241 -17.03 -16.13 1.50
N ARG A 242 -16.88 -14.82 1.55
CA ARG A 242 -17.24 -13.97 0.44
C ARG A 242 -16.31 -14.17 -0.75
N LEU A 243 -15.01 -14.29 -0.53
CA LEU A 243 -14.02 -14.64 -1.55
C LEU A 243 -14.33 -16.00 -2.20
N ASP A 244 -14.67 -17.03 -1.39
CA ASP A 244 -15.12 -18.32 -1.93
C ASP A 244 -16.39 -18.19 -2.78
N SER A 245 -17.35 -17.36 -2.34
CA SER A 245 -18.57 -17.08 -3.10
C SER A 245 -18.28 -16.43 -4.46
N TYR A 246 -17.30 -15.50 -4.54
CA TYR A 246 -16.89 -14.91 -5.82
C TYR A 246 -16.26 -15.96 -6.74
N CYS A 247 -15.39 -16.81 -6.22
CA CYS A 247 -14.81 -17.90 -6.98
C CYS A 247 -15.91 -18.85 -7.52
N ASN A 248 -16.87 -19.25 -6.68
CA ASN A 248 -17.96 -20.12 -7.09
C ASN A 248 -18.82 -19.48 -8.20
N ARG A 249 -19.10 -18.17 -8.10
CA ARG A 249 -19.80 -17.41 -9.14
C ARG A 249 -19.02 -17.41 -10.45
N LEU A 250 -17.73 -17.14 -10.39
CA LEU A 250 -16.85 -17.08 -11.56
C LEU A 250 -16.73 -18.45 -12.23
N PHE A 251 -16.50 -19.52 -11.47
CA PHE A 251 -16.49 -20.89 -12.00
C PHE A 251 -17.84 -21.28 -12.63
N GLY A 252 -18.95 -20.87 -11.99
CA GLY A 252 -20.30 -21.08 -12.56
C GLY A 252 -20.54 -20.33 -13.87
N GLN A 253 -19.76 -19.28 -14.15
CA GLN A 253 -19.75 -18.54 -15.42
C GLN A 253 -18.76 -19.11 -16.45
N GLY A 254 -18.08 -20.23 -16.14
CA GLY A 254 -17.06 -20.83 -17.01
C GLY A 254 -15.72 -20.10 -17.02
N LYS A 255 -15.44 -19.26 -15.99
CA LYS A 255 -14.16 -18.58 -15.84
C LYS A 255 -13.24 -19.42 -14.96
N ASP A 256 -12.31 -20.13 -15.62
CA ASP A 256 -11.43 -21.08 -14.95
C ASP A 256 -10.09 -20.48 -14.52
N TRP A 257 -9.70 -19.35 -15.09
CA TRP A 257 -8.46 -18.66 -14.77
C TRP A 257 -8.72 -17.58 -13.72
N ILE A 258 -8.53 -17.95 -12.45
CA ILE A 258 -8.78 -17.08 -11.31
C ILE A 258 -7.51 -17.02 -10.45
N VAL A 259 -7.13 -15.80 -10.09
CA VAL A 259 -6.07 -15.52 -9.11
C VAL A 259 -6.65 -14.66 -8.00
N ILE A 260 -6.40 -15.04 -6.74
CA ILE A 260 -6.66 -14.19 -5.57
C ILE A 260 -5.32 -13.81 -4.98
N CYS A 261 -5.11 -12.54 -4.73
CA CYS A 261 -3.84 -12.06 -4.19
C CYS A 261 -4.02 -10.91 -3.19
N GLY A 262 -3.04 -10.80 -2.29
CA GLY A 262 -2.98 -9.77 -1.28
C GLY A 262 -2.89 -10.32 0.14
N THR A 263 -3.22 -9.49 1.12
CA THR A 263 -3.12 -9.83 2.54
C THR A 263 -4.40 -10.51 3.02
N LEU A 264 -4.31 -11.76 3.46
CA LEU A 264 -5.44 -12.50 4.06
C LEU A 264 -5.45 -12.43 5.60
N GLY A 265 -4.41 -11.88 6.22
CA GLY A 265 -4.38 -11.54 7.65
C GLY A 265 -4.24 -12.70 8.63
N GLU A 266 -4.08 -13.94 8.15
CA GLU A 266 -3.88 -15.14 8.97
C GLU A 266 -3.08 -16.19 8.19
N VAL A 267 -2.49 -17.14 8.90
CA VAL A 267 -1.79 -18.28 8.30
C VAL A 267 -2.75 -19.26 7.63
N SER A 268 -2.29 -20.01 6.62
CA SER A 268 -3.15 -20.89 5.79
C SER A 268 -3.89 -21.98 6.57
N TYR A 269 -3.35 -22.42 7.68
CA TYR A 269 -3.99 -23.41 8.58
C TYR A 269 -4.94 -22.77 9.61
N GLY A 270 -5.07 -21.46 9.61
CA GLY A 270 -5.97 -20.73 10.50
C GLY A 270 -7.45 -20.99 10.21
N ASN A 271 -8.26 -20.91 11.26
CA ASN A 271 -9.67 -21.25 11.17
C ASN A 271 -10.50 -20.25 10.34
N SER A 272 -10.08 -19.00 10.26
CA SER A 272 -10.84 -17.98 9.53
C SER A 272 -10.69 -18.13 8.01
N LEU A 273 -9.56 -18.67 7.51
CA LEU A 273 -9.33 -18.88 6.08
C LEU A 273 -9.89 -20.22 5.55
N ARG A 274 -10.32 -21.13 6.42
CA ARG A 274 -10.89 -22.43 6.00
C ARG A 274 -11.98 -22.36 4.95
N PRO A 275 -12.93 -21.41 4.99
CA PRO A 275 -13.96 -21.33 3.96
C PRO A 275 -13.41 -21.18 2.55
N LEU A 276 -12.29 -20.49 2.39
CA LEU A 276 -11.64 -20.23 1.10
C LEU A 276 -10.68 -21.37 0.68
N LEU A 277 -9.95 -21.95 1.64
CA LEU A 277 -8.82 -22.83 1.33
C LEU A 277 -9.13 -24.33 1.42
N SER A 278 -10.28 -24.74 2.02
CA SER A 278 -10.53 -26.16 2.32
C SER A 278 -10.91 -27.01 1.12
N ASP A 279 -11.59 -26.47 0.11
CA ASP A 279 -12.08 -27.25 -1.06
C ASP A 279 -11.07 -27.31 -2.22
N ARG A 280 -9.92 -26.63 -2.08
CA ARG A 280 -8.82 -26.60 -3.05
C ARG A 280 -9.18 -26.11 -4.45
N LYS A 281 -10.29 -25.43 -4.63
CA LYS A 281 -10.61 -24.77 -5.92
C LYS A 281 -9.56 -23.72 -6.27
N VAL A 282 -9.06 -23.03 -5.24
CA VAL A 282 -7.88 -22.18 -5.32
C VAL A 282 -6.80 -22.74 -4.41
N ARG A 283 -5.55 -22.69 -4.86
CA ARG A 283 -4.39 -23.27 -4.18
C ARG A 283 -3.31 -22.22 -3.99
N ASP A 284 -2.65 -22.30 -2.85
CA ASP A 284 -1.57 -21.40 -2.49
C ASP A 284 -0.29 -21.77 -3.23
N ILE A 285 0.32 -20.81 -3.93
CA ILE A 285 1.58 -21.06 -4.65
C ILE A 285 2.73 -21.47 -3.73
N THR A 286 2.67 -21.12 -2.44
CA THR A 286 3.70 -21.53 -1.47
C THR A 286 3.68 -23.03 -1.16
N GLU A 287 2.60 -23.74 -1.51
CA GLU A 287 2.50 -25.19 -1.43
C GLU A 287 3.02 -25.88 -2.70
N HIS A 288 3.38 -25.12 -3.74
CA HIS A 288 3.85 -25.69 -4.99
C HIS A 288 5.29 -26.21 -4.86
N THR A 289 5.59 -27.34 -5.51
CA THR A 289 6.88 -28.02 -5.41
C THR A 289 8.06 -27.20 -5.94
N VAL A 290 7.80 -26.24 -6.84
CA VAL A 290 8.81 -25.35 -7.41
C VAL A 290 8.90 -24.01 -6.68
N PHE A 291 8.24 -23.86 -5.52
CA PHE A 291 8.26 -22.60 -4.76
C PHE A 291 9.66 -22.34 -4.19
N GLU A 292 10.19 -21.15 -4.44
CA GLU A 292 11.50 -20.72 -3.96
C GLU A 292 11.44 -19.45 -3.11
N VAL A 293 12.27 -19.39 -2.08
CA VAL A 293 12.45 -18.23 -1.22
C VAL A 293 13.76 -17.54 -1.59
N ILE A 294 13.68 -16.30 -2.06
CA ILE A 294 14.85 -15.54 -2.53
C ILE A 294 15.06 -14.32 -1.64
N GLY A 295 16.16 -14.30 -0.90
CA GLY A 295 16.52 -13.22 0.03
C GLY A 295 17.37 -13.72 1.19
N ASP A 296 17.44 -12.94 2.27
CA ASP A 296 18.20 -13.34 3.45
C ASP A 296 17.53 -14.51 4.17
N ASN A 297 18.32 -15.53 4.54
CA ASN A 297 17.88 -16.74 5.23
C ASN A 297 17.25 -16.49 6.63
N GLU A 298 17.23 -15.26 7.10
CA GLU A 298 16.57 -14.89 8.37
C GLU A 298 15.04 -14.86 8.27
N TYR A 299 14.46 -14.88 7.05
CA TYR A 299 13.02 -14.88 6.81
C TYR A 299 12.46 -16.31 6.67
N LYS A 300 12.65 -17.13 7.69
CA LYS A 300 12.19 -18.53 7.69
C LYS A 300 10.66 -18.72 7.82
N GLY A 301 9.89 -17.67 7.88
CA GLY A 301 8.44 -17.74 8.09
C GLY A 301 7.61 -18.26 6.92
N PHE A 302 8.21 -18.40 5.71
CA PHE A 302 7.56 -19.02 4.54
C PHE A 302 7.92 -20.51 4.33
N SER A 303 8.84 -21.07 5.13
CA SER A 303 9.13 -22.49 5.06
C SER A 303 8.16 -23.26 5.96
N ASN A 304 7.61 -24.36 5.46
CA ASN A 304 6.74 -25.30 6.20
C ASN A 304 7.42 -25.99 7.41
N ASN A 305 8.61 -25.58 7.80
CA ASN A 305 9.31 -26.11 8.97
C ASN A 305 9.11 -25.18 10.16
N GLU A 306 8.20 -25.61 11.03
CA GLU A 306 8.01 -25.14 12.38
C GLU A 306 9.33 -25.12 13.15
N SER A 307 9.95 -23.98 13.31
CA SER A 307 10.84 -23.75 14.44
C SER A 307 11.16 -22.27 14.65
N HIS A 308 10.56 -21.71 15.66
CA HIS A 308 11.17 -20.77 16.61
C HIS A 308 11.55 -19.35 16.16
N SER A 309 10.80 -18.69 15.29
CA SER A 309 10.82 -17.23 15.31
C SER A 309 9.43 -16.68 15.03
N GLY A 310 8.72 -16.33 16.08
CA GLY A 310 7.35 -15.78 16.08
C GLY A 310 7.24 -14.38 15.47
N TRP A 311 7.89 -14.09 14.35
CA TRP A 311 8.01 -12.75 13.80
C TRP A 311 7.53 -12.58 12.37
N LEU A 312 7.25 -13.68 11.65
CA LEU A 312 6.74 -13.62 10.27
C LEU A 312 5.72 -14.72 10.05
N ALA A 313 4.56 -14.55 10.64
CA ALA A 313 3.39 -15.28 10.19
C ALA A 313 3.13 -14.85 8.74
N LYS A 314 2.94 -15.82 7.83
CA LYS A 314 2.53 -15.55 6.47
C LYS A 314 1.15 -14.90 6.49
N HIS A 315 1.05 -13.68 5.99
CA HIS A 315 -0.22 -12.95 5.87
C HIS A 315 -0.57 -12.65 4.42
N ASP A 316 0.44 -12.63 3.53
CA ASP A 316 0.27 -12.35 2.11
C ASP A 316 0.17 -13.63 1.30
N TYR A 317 -0.69 -13.63 0.30
CA TYR A 317 -1.05 -14.78 -0.51
C TYR A 317 -1.08 -14.47 -2.00
N LEU A 318 -0.72 -15.46 -2.79
CA LEU A 318 -1.03 -15.57 -4.20
C LEU A 318 -1.66 -16.95 -4.40
N LEU A 319 -2.99 -16.96 -4.54
CA LEU A 319 -3.77 -18.19 -4.74
C LEU A 319 -4.14 -18.28 -6.21
N SER A 320 -3.99 -19.44 -6.79
CA SER A 320 -4.36 -19.71 -8.17
C SER A 320 -5.43 -20.79 -8.23
N SER A 321 -6.40 -20.66 -9.15
CA SER A 321 -7.32 -21.75 -9.48
C SER A 321 -6.52 -23.01 -9.85
N SER A 322 -7.08 -24.19 -9.65
CA SER A 322 -6.37 -25.46 -9.87
C SER A 322 -5.82 -25.56 -11.30
N VAL A 323 -6.57 -25.06 -12.29
CA VAL A 323 -6.13 -25.04 -13.69
C VAL A 323 -4.87 -24.19 -13.91
N LEU A 324 -4.78 -23.02 -13.26
CA LEU A 324 -3.59 -22.19 -13.31
C LEU A 324 -2.45 -22.73 -12.45
N TYR A 325 -2.78 -23.29 -11.28
CA TYR A 325 -1.80 -23.87 -10.38
C TYR A 325 -0.98 -24.99 -11.03
N ASP A 326 -1.65 -25.84 -11.81
CA ASP A 326 -1.00 -26.94 -12.53
C ASP A 326 -0.10 -26.45 -13.71
N ARG A 327 -0.21 -25.17 -14.07
CA ARG A 327 0.63 -24.50 -15.10
C ARG A 327 1.77 -23.70 -14.53
N ILE A 328 1.96 -23.70 -13.21
CA ILE A 328 3.08 -22.99 -12.59
C ILE A 328 4.39 -23.68 -12.96
N ASN A 329 5.22 -22.96 -13.71
CA ASN A 329 6.58 -23.39 -14.05
C ASN A 329 7.59 -22.97 -12.97
N ARG A 330 7.43 -21.75 -12.44
CA ARG A 330 8.25 -21.21 -11.35
C ARG A 330 7.38 -20.31 -10.48
N CYS A 331 7.63 -20.32 -9.19
CA CYS A 331 7.01 -19.37 -8.27
C CYS A 331 7.90 -19.13 -7.05
N GLY A 332 7.67 -18.06 -6.34
CA GLY A 332 8.47 -17.77 -5.17
C GLY A 332 8.13 -16.47 -4.47
N VAL A 333 8.99 -16.12 -3.52
CA VAL A 333 8.93 -14.88 -2.78
C VAL A 333 10.27 -14.17 -2.80
N TYR A 334 10.26 -12.88 -3.09
CA TYR A 334 11.40 -11.98 -2.92
C TYR A 334 11.26 -11.19 -1.63
N PHE A 335 12.32 -11.20 -0.81
CA PHE A 335 12.43 -10.32 0.35
C PHE A 335 13.35 -9.15 0.01
N PRO A 336 12.86 -7.89 0.18
CA PRO A 336 13.69 -6.72 -0.06
C PRO A 336 14.84 -6.63 0.95
N ARG A 337 16.06 -6.49 0.46
CA ARG A 337 17.23 -6.22 1.31
C ARG A 337 17.32 -4.73 1.59
N VAL A 338 16.98 -4.31 2.79
CA VAL A 338 17.26 -2.96 3.27
C VAL A 338 18.51 -3.01 4.14
N ALA A 339 19.62 -2.46 3.65
CA ALA A 339 20.87 -2.40 4.42
C ALA A 339 20.66 -1.64 5.74
N GLN A 340 20.86 -2.30 6.85
CA GLN A 340 20.55 -1.85 8.22
C GLN A 340 21.40 -0.69 8.77
N LYS A 341 22.28 -0.05 8.00
CA LYS A 341 23.23 0.92 8.55
C LYS A 341 23.18 2.27 7.85
N THR A 342 22.17 3.07 8.13
CA THR A 342 22.35 4.54 8.17
C THR A 342 21.24 5.16 9.01
N PRO A 343 21.57 5.99 10.01
CA PRO A 343 20.53 6.73 10.74
C PRO A 343 19.80 7.65 9.76
N ILE A 344 18.49 7.73 9.88
CA ILE A 344 17.53 8.55 9.10
C ILE A 344 17.88 10.05 9.09
N SER A 345 19.02 10.42 9.72
CA SER A 345 19.40 11.79 10.06
C SER A 345 19.88 12.68 8.92
N LYS A 346 19.92 12.22 7.66
CA LYS A 346 20.55 13.05 6.59
C LYS A 346 19.61 13.57 5.49
N LEU A 347 18.34 13.20 5.43
CA LEU A 347 17.47 13.51 4.28
C LEU A 347 16.19 14.30 4.57
N ALA A 348 15.87 14.54 5.83
CA ALA A 348 14.82 15.49 6.17
C ALA A 348 15.41 16.57 7.05
N PRO A 349 14.96 17.83 6.96
CA PRO A 349 15.30 18.86 7.93
C PRO A 349 14.80 18.51 9.35
N PHE A 350 14.21 17.33 9.52
CA PHE A 350 13.67 16.80 10.75
C PHE A 350 14.45 15.58 11.21
N LYS A 351 15.13 15.72 12.35
CA LYS A 351 15.55 14.57 13.16
C LYS A 351 14.31 13.97 13.83
N ILE A 352 13.51 13.24 13.09
CA ILE A 352 12.55 12.33 13.71
C ILE A 352 13.39 11.14 14.16
N ASN A 353 13.69 11.07 15.45
CA ASN A 353 14.19 9.85 16.06
C ASN A 353 13.04 8.83 16.05
N VAL A 354 12.85 8.19 14.91
CA VAL A 354 12.06 6.97 14.82
C VAL A 354 12.93 5.91 15.47
N MET A 355 12.45 5.32 16.57
CA MET A 355 13.13 4.18 17.20
C MET A 355 13.50 3.16 16.13
N ASP A 356 14.75 2.69 16.17
CA ASP A 356 15.39 1.72 15.28
C ASP A 356 14.72 0.32 15.30
N LYS A 357 13.43 0.25 15.00
CA LYS A 357 12.88 -1.03 14.55
C LYS A 357 13.12 -1.11 13.05
N PRO A 358 13.77 -2.17 12.56
CA PRO A 358 13.93 -2.36 11.14
C PRO A 358 12.53 -2.37 10.51
N ILE A 359 12.23 -1.38 9.71
CA ILE A 359 11.03 -1.36 8.90
C ILE A 359 11.33 -2.32 7.76
N LEU A 360 10.87 -3.55 7.93
CA LEU A 360 11.01 -4.57 6.91
C LEU A 360 10.17 -4.14 5.71
N ALA A 361 10.78 -4.01 4.55
CA ALA A 361 10.02 -3.82 3.33
C ALA A 361 9.20 -5.11 3.08
N PRO A 362 7.93 -4.99 2.63
CA PRO A 362 7.04 -6.13 2.49
C PRO A 362 7.56 -7.13 1.46
N PRO A 363 7.24 -8.42 1.62
CA PRO A 363 7.60 -9.45 0.66
C PRO A 363 6.80 -9.29 -0.64
N LEU A 364 7.41 -9.71 -1.76
CA LEU A 364 6.74 -9.81 -3.05
C LEU A 364 6.58 -11.29 -3.41
N LEU A 365 5.34 -11.73 -3.57
CA LEU A 365 4.99 -13.06 -4.09
C LEU A 365 4.85 -12.99 -5.61
N TRP A 366 5.35 -14.02 -6.31
CA TRP A 366 5.26 -14.10 -7.76
C TRP A 366 5.04 -15.54 -8.24
N GLY A 367 4.37 -15.68 -9.39
CA GLY A 367 4.19 -16.93 -10.10
C GLY A 367 4.36 -16.73 -11.61
N ASP A 368 5.05 -17.66 -12.26
CA ASP A 368 5.25 -17.73 -13.71
C ASP A 368 4.45 -18.92 -14.23
N TYR A 369 3.49 -18.66 -15.12
CA TYR A 369 2.53 -19.61 -15.63
C TYR A 369 2.82 -19.89 -17.11
N GLU A 370 3.05 -21.17 -17.45
CA GLU A 370 3.38 -21.62 -18.79
C GLU A 370 2.12 -21.83 -19.63
N GLY A 371 2.19 -21.46 -20.92
CA GLY A 371 1.09 -21.67 -21.87
C GLY A 371 -0.18 -20.83 -21.57
N VAL A 372 0.03 -19.66 -20.99
CA VAL A 372 -1.03 -18.69 -20.67
C VAL A 372 -0.78 -17.37 -21.40
#